data_bacc6ef68292c7fa0584969581957a01
#
_entry.id   bacc6ef68292c7fa0584969581957a01
#
_cell.length_a   1.000
_cell.length_b   1.000
_cell.length_c   1.000
_cell.angle_alpha   90.00
_cell.angle_beta   90.00
_cell.angle_gamma   90.00
#
_symmetry.space_group_name_H-M   'P 1'
#
loop_
_entity.id
_entity.type
_entity.pdbx_description
1 polymer ?
#
loop_
_entity_poly.entity_id
_entity_poly.type
_entity_poly.pdbx_seq_one_letter_code
_entity_poly.pdbx_strand_id
1 'polypeptide(L)'
;MINRFSVPLLSDCTQQLTNVASGKIIPDLVLSNARILSTYTDRILEDKEIWISNGRIACVKDNSESLKLFNKSELNIYDVQKNILAPGLIDPHMHIESSMMTGCAYAEAALLNGTTTIFCDSHEIGNVSDVEGIEWMLEDCRQAPLSIFLTLPSTIPATNDTLETAGGSLDAIKASKLYDKWPEIIGLGEKMDFVSVCNADDLPHSIIAETLKRNLPVSGHVFGREFVAAYAASGVTDTHEAEEKLFTNDLLDAGLWIFLRGGNPKTPWNSIKEAIKVITEFKASTKRICVCTDDRDADDLFNFGLDWVVRQANDLGINKTTAWSMGSLHPATRYNIDRDYGALGHSRRADIVMVDDNLTVHNTWLGG
;
A
#
# COMPACT_ATOMS: atom_id res chain seq x y z
N MET A 1 16.04 -17.27 1.62
CA MET A 1 16.09 -17.42 0.14
C MET A 1 16.17 -16.02 -0.45
N ILE A 2 17.03 -15.79 -1.41
CA ILE A 2 17.05 -14.50 -2.13
C ILE A 2 15.87 -14.55 -3.09
N ASN A 3 14.82 -13.78 -2.82
CA ASN A 3 13.77 -13.56 -3.79
C ASN A 3 14.41 -12.89 -5.02
N ARG A 4 14.17 -13.39 -6.23
CA ARG A 4 14.68 -12.80 -7.49
C ARG A 4 14.24 -11.34 -7.69
N PHE A 5 13.22 -10.91 -6.97
CA PHE A 5 12.69 -9.55 -6.97
C PHE A 5 13.18 -8.72 -5.78
N SER A 6 14.10 -9.26 -4.96
CA SER A 6 14.65 -8.52 -3.84
C SER A 6 15.51 -7.37 -4.33
N VAL A 7 15.26 -6.18 -3.82
CA VAL A 7 16.12 -5.01 -4.00
C VAL A 7 17.07 -4.95 -2.82
N PRO A 8 18.39 -4.76 -3.04
CA PRO A 8 19.35 -4.66 -1.96
C PRO A 8 19.00 -3.59 -0.93
N LEU A 9 19.37 -3.80 0.33
CA LEU A 9 19.20 -2.77 1.35
C LEU A 9 19.94 -1.49 0.93
N LEU A 10 19.38 -0.34 1.24
CA LEU A 10 20.00 0.94 0.88
C LEU A 10 21.42 1.06 1.48
N SER A 11 21.64 0.54 2.68
CA SER A 11 22.96 0.49 3.32
C SER A 11 24.06 -0.15 2.47
N ASP A 12 23.69 -1.10 1.63
CA ASP A 12 24.62 -1.93 0.87
C ASP A 12 24.97 -1.32 -0.50
N CYS A 13 24.24 -0.29 -0.94
CA CYS A 13 24.39 0.28 -2.27
C CYS A 13 24.55 1.82 -2.33
N THR A 14 24.65 2.50 -1.19
CA THR A 14 24.77 3.98 -1.13
C THR A 14 25.90 4.53 -1.99
N GLN A 15 27.10 3.92 -1.93
CA GLN A 15 28.26 4.35 -2.71
C GLN A 15 28.04 4.15 -4.23
N GLN A 16 27.44 3.02 -4.62
CA GLN A 16 27.12 2.72 -6.00
C GLN A 16 26.12 3.74 -6.55
N LEU A 17 25.03 3.99 -5.84
CA LEU A 17 24.02 4.97 -6.25
C LEU A 17 24.61 6.38 -6.39
N THR A 18 25.48 6.79 -5.46
CA THR A 18 26.17 8.08 -5.54
C THR A 18 27.08 8.18 -6.77
N ASN A 19 27.82 7.13 -7.08
CA ASN A 19 28.68 7.09 -8.25
C ASN A 19 27.88 7.15 -9.57
N VAL A 20 26.74 6.43 -9.64
CA VAL A 20 25.84 6.51 -10.79
C VAL A 20 25.24 7.91 -10.91
N ALA A 21 24.67 8.45 -9.84
CA ALA A 21 24.04 9.78 -9.83
C ALA A 21 25.00 10.92 -10.20
N SER A 22 26.31 10.75 -9.86
CA SER A 22 27.38 11.71 -10.22
C SER A 22 27.99 11.48 -11.61
N GLY A 23 27.51 10.50 -12.37
CA GLY A 23 27.98 10.19 -13.72
C GLY A 23 29.34 9.50 -13.78
N LYS A 24 29.82 8.90 -12.70
CA LYS A 24 31.08 8.14 -12.65
C LYS A 24 30.92 6.69 -13.09
N ILE A 25 29.71 6.14 -12.93
CA ILE A 25 29.35 4.77 -13.28
C ILE A 25 28.09 4.81 -14.12
N ILE A 26 28.04 3.98 -15.15
CA ILE A 26 26.88 3.82 -16.03
C ILE A 26 25.70 3.23 -15.24
N PRO A 27 24.47 3.79 -15.37
CA PRO A 27 23.28 3.19 -14.79
C PRO A 27 22.93 1.83 -15.44
N ASP A 28 22.27 0.95 -14.69
CA ASP A 28 21.79 -0.34 -15.20
C ASP A 28 20.65 -0.15 -16.22
N LEU A 29 19.81 0.87 -16.01
CA LEU A 29 18.71 1.26 -16.90
C LEU A 29 18.46 2.76 -16.83
N VAL A 30 18.15 3.36 -17.98
CA VAL A 30 17.68 4.75 -18.11
C VAL A 30 16.26 4.73 -18.67
N LEU A 31 15.30 5.26 -17.91
CA LEU A 31 13.95 5.55 -18.41
C LEU A 31 13.95 6.99 -18.92
N SER A 32 14.04 7.18 -20.24
CA SER A 32 14.22 8.50 -20.86
C SER A 32 12.92 9.07 -21.42
N ASN A 33 12.94 10.37 -21.78
CA ASN A 33 11.83 11.06 -22.42
C ASN A 33 10.53 10.93 -21.64
N ALA A 34 10.60 11.16 -20.32
CA ALA A 34 9.53 10.93 -19.38
C ALA A 34 8.98 12.23 -18.79
N ARG A 35 7.72 12.20 -18.41
CA ARG A 35 7.13 13.10 -17.42
C ARG A 35 7.09 12.36 -16.08
N ILE A 36 7.36 13.02 -14.96
CA ILE A 36 7.43 12.39 -13.66
C ILE A 36 6.30 12.91 -12.78
N LEU A 37 5.44 12.01 -12.29
CA LEU A 37 4.48 12.32 -11.24
C LEU A 37 5.21 12.38 -9.90
N SER A 38 5.45 13.61 -9.43
CA SER A 38 6.13 13.84 -8.15
C SER A 38 5.14 13.90 -7.00
N THR A 39 5.09 12.84 -6.21
CA THR A 39 4.27 12.77 -4.98
C THR A 39 4.81 13.66 -3.86
N TYR A 40 6.08 14.09 -3.92
CA TYR A 40 6.66 15.02 -2.94
C TYR A 40 6.26 16.48 -3.17
N THR A 41 6.01 16.86 -4.42
CA THR A 41 5.77 18.25 -4.79
C THR A 41 4.40 18.49 -5.41
N ASP A 42 3.61 17.42 -5.51
CA ASP A 42 2.25 17.40 -6.05
C ASP A 42 2.17 18.01 -7.47
N ARG A 43 3.17 17.68 -8.31
CA ARG A 43 3.33 18.21 -9.68
C ARG A 43 3.75 17.13 -10.67
N ILE A 44 3.47 17.35 -11.94
CA ILE A 44 4.11 16.65 -13.06
C ILE A 44 5.38 17.44 -13.43
N LEU A 45 6.53 16.74 -13.42
CA LEU A 45 7.82 17.29 -13.86
C LEU A 45 8.02 16.89 -15.32
N GLU A 46 8.19 17.87 -16.18
CA GLU A 46 8.33 17.66 -17.62
C GLU A 46 9.78 17.36 -18.01
N ASP A 47 9.96 16.64 -19.11
CA ASP A 47 11.22 16.40 -19.81
C ASP A 47 12.33 15.85 -18.90
N LYS A 48 12.06 14.68 -18.30
CA LYS A 48 12.95 14.02 -17.34
C LYS A 48 13.40 12.64 -17.81
N GLU A 49 14.45 12.15 -17.17
CA GLU A 49 14.87 10.75 -17.20
C GLU A 49 15.19 10.24 -15.80
N ILE A 50 14.96 8.93 -15.57
CA ILE A 50 15.29 8.24 -14.32
C ILE A 50 16.46 7.30 -14.58
N TRP A 51 17.49 7.37 -13.74
CA TRP A 51 18.61 6.44 -13.75
C TRP A 51 18.45 5.42 -12.63
N ILE A 52 18.52 4.16 -12.98
CA ILE A 52 18.30 3.03 -12.07
C ILE A 52 19.61 2.25 -11.92
N SER A 53 19.94 1.85 -10.69
CA SER A 53 21.02 0.93 -10.39
C SER A 53 20.70 0.09 -9.15
N ASN A 54 21.02 -1.19 -9.19
CA ASN A 54 20.72 -2.15 -8.11
C ASN A 54 19.24 -2.14 -7.68
N GLY A 55 18.32 -2.03 -8.62
CA GLY A 55 16.89 -2.00 -8.31
C GLY A 55 16.40 -0.72 -7.62
N ARG A 56 17.23 0.32 -7.60
CA ARG A 56 16.93 1.61 -6.95
C ARG A 56 17.11 2.77 -7.91
N ILE A 57 16.36 3.83 -7.65
CA ILE A 57 16.48 5.10 -8.36
C ILE A 57 17.77 5.79 -7.89
N ALA A 58 18.81 5.82 -8.73
CA ALA A 58 20.01 6.55 -8.42
C ALA A 58 19.75 8.07 -8.49
N CYS A 59 19.08 8.52 -9.55
CA CYS A 59 18.67 9.92 -9.67
C CYS A 59 17.56 10.14 -10.70
N VAL A 60 16.91 11.29 -10.59
CA VAL A 60 16.04 11.88 -11.61
C VAL A 60 16.80 13.10 -12.19
N LYS A 61 16.95 13.16 -13.49
CA LYS A 61 17.70 14.18 -14.23
C LYS A 61 16.82 14.83 -15.30
N ASP A 62 17.33 15.91 -15.89
CA ASP A 62 16.77 16.43 -17.13
C ASP A 62 17.02 15.42 -18.25
N ASN A 63 16.09 15.35 -19.19
CA ASN A 63 16.16 14.39 -20.29
C ASN A 63 17.47 14.55 -21.09
N SER A 64 18.04 13.43 -21.52
CA SER A 64 19.30 13.35 -22.27
C SER A 64 20.58 13.71 -21.48
N GLU A 65 20.54 13.87 -20.16
CA GLU A 65 21.77 14.03 -19.36
C GLU A 65 22.66 12.78 -19.43
N SER A 66 22.08 11.58 -19.50
CA SER A 66 22.81 10.32 -19.69
C SER A 66 23.62 10.32 -20.98
N LEU A 67 23.06 10.83 -22.07
CA LEU A 67 23.74 10.92 -23.39
C LEU A 67 24.85 11.97 -23.45
N LYS A 68 24.88 12.93 -22.51
CA LYS A 68 25.99 13.89 -22.39
C LYS A 68 27.20 13.29 -21.70
N LEU A 69 26.99 12.30 -20.85
CA LEU A 69 28.01 11.72 -19.97
C LEU A 69 28.54 10.37 -20.48
N PHE A 70 27.71 9.60 -21.18
CA PHE A 70 28.04 8.25 -21.61
C PHE A 70 27.74 8.02 -23.09
N ASN A 71 28.47 7.10 -23.71
CA ASN A 71 28.17 6.71 -25.08
C ASN A 71 26.82 5.97 -25.16
N LYS A 72 26.02 6.30 -26.14
CA LYS A 72 24.69 5.68 -26.33
C LYS A 72 24.76 4.15 -26.42
N SER A 73 25.82 3.59 -27.00
CA SER A 73 26.03 2.16 -27.16
C SER A 73 26.29 1.41 -25.85
N GLU A 74 26.60 2.12 -24.78
CA GLU A 74 26.90 1.58 -23.46
C GLU A 74 25.67 1.65 -22.52
N LEU A 75 24.64 2.43 -22.92
CA LEU A 75 23.45 2.66 -22.13
C LEU A 75 22.32 1.72 -22.50
N ASN A 76 21.68 1.12 -21.49
CA ASN A 76 20.39 0.48 -21.62
C ASN A 76 19.31 1.55 -21.44
N ILE A 77 18.68 1.97 -22.54
CA ILE A 77 17.70 3.06 -22.52
C ILE A 77 16.33 2.53 -22.95
N TYR A 78 15.33 2.80 -22.12
CA TYR A 78 13.92 2.63 -22.47
C TYR A 78 13.30 4.01 -22.72
N ASP A 79 12.77 4.25 -23.92
CA ASP A 79 12.07 5.48 -24.26
C ASP A 79 10.62 5.43 -23.77
N VAL A 80 10.29 6.27 -22.81
CA VAL A 80 8.96 6.37 -22.18
C VAL A 80 7.94 7.09 -23.08
N GLN A 81 8.39 7.70 -24.18
CA GLN A 81 7.55 8.34 -25.20
C GLN A 81 6.63 9.44 -24.62
N LYS A 82 7.13 10.22 -23.69
CA LYS A 82 6.41 11.30 -22.98
C LYS A 82 5.21 10.83 -22.14
N ASN A 83 5.09 9.54 -21.88
CA ASN A 83 4.16 9.07 -20.85
C ASN A 83 4.61 9.52 -19.46
N ILE A 84 3.74 9.38 -18.50
CA ILE A 84 4.01 9.71 -17.10
C ILE A 84 4.61 8.49 -16.41
N LEU A 85 5.75 8.66 -15.75
CA LEU A 85 6.25 7.72 -14.76
C LEU A 85 5.74 8.13 -13.38
N ALA A 86 5.14 7.21 -12.68
CA ALA A 86 4.61 7.36 -11.33
C ALA A 86 5.18 6.28 -10.41
N PRO A 87 5.22 6.47 -9.09
CA PRO A 87 5.61 5.40 -8.17
C PRO A 87 4.58 4.25 -8.21
N GLY A 88 5.06 3.03 -7.99
CA GLY A 88 4.19 1.88 -7.84
C GLY A 88 3.10 2.11 -6.82
N LEU A 89 1.90 1.64 -7.11
CA LEU A 89 0.76 1.74 -6.20
C LEU A 89 0.96 0.82 -5.00
N ILE A 90 0.45 1.26 -3.87
CA ILE A 90 0.50 0.58 -2.56
C ILE A 90 -0.92 0.45 -2.05
N ASP A 91 -1.42 -0.77 -1.95
CA ASP A 91 -2.72 -1.02 -1.34
C ASP A 91 -2.56 -1.15 0.19
N PRO A 92 -3.09 -0.23 0.98
CA PRO A 92 -2.89 -0.21 2.43
C PRO A 92 -3.78 -1.20 3.19
N HIS A 93 -4.78 -1.78 2.52
CA HIS A 93 -5.70 -2.73 3.15
C HIS A 93 -6.43 -3.55 2.10
N MET A 94 -6.23 -4.86 2.16
CA MET A 94 -6.87 -5.81 1.27
C MET A 94 -6.75 -7.25 1.82
N HIS A 95 -7.51 -8.18 1.23
CA HIS A 95 -7.53 -9.59 1.57
C HIS A 95 -7.23 -10.42 0.32
N ILE A 96 -6.12 -11.18 0.33
CA ILE A 96 -5.78 -12.09 -0.79
C ILE A 96 -6.84 -13.18 -0.88
N GLU A 97 -7.34 -13.65 0.24
CA GLU A 97 -8.29 -14.76 0.35
C GLU A 97 -9.61 -14.47 -0.36
N SER A 98 -10.11 -13.24 -0.32
CA SER A 98 -11.34 -12.81 -1.01
C SER A 98 -11.26 -13.03 -2.52
N SER A 99 -10.06 -12.99 -3.09
CA SER A 99 -9.84 -13.30 -4.51
C SER A 99 -9.85 -14.81 -4.81
N MET A 100 -9.85 -15.67 -3.80
CA MET A 100 -9.65 -17.12 -3.91
C MET A 100 -8.34 -17.52 -4.60
N MET A 101 -7.33 -16.66 -4.55
CA MET A 101 -6.00 -16.88 -5.13
C MET A 101 -4.94 -17.00 -4.03
N THR A 102 -3.77 -17.54 -4.41
CA THR A 102 -2.55 -17.44 -3.61
C THR A 102 -1.90 -16.08 -3.81
N GLY A 103 -0.96 -15.70 -2.94
CA GLY A 103 -0.20 -14.45 -3.10
C GLY A 103 0.55 -14.38 -4.43
N CYS A 104 1.07 -15.51 -4.92
CA CYS A 104 1.72 -15.57 -6.23
C CYS A 104 0.77 -15.30 -7.39
N ALA A 105 -0.43 -15.85 -7.37
CA ALA A 105 -1.44 -15.62 -8.41
C ALA A 105 -2.02 -14.19 -8.32
N TYR A 106 -2.27 -13.70 -7.11
CA TYR A 106 -2.70 -12.33 -6.86
C TYR A 106 -1.72 -11.30 -7.46
N ALA A 107 -0.43 -11.55 -7.27
CA ALA A 107 0.62 -10.65 -7.77
C ALA A 107 0.57 -10.41 -9.28
N GLU A 108 0.13 -11.39 -10.07
CA GLU A 108 -0.02 -11.25 -11.52
C GLU A 108 -1.03 -10.13 -11.86
N ALA A 109 -2.23 -10.20 -11.29
CA ALA A 109 -3.27 -9.21 -11.51
C ALA A 109 -2.88 -7.83 -10.92
N ALA A 110 -2.31 -7.81 -9.72
CA ALA A 110 -1.88 -6.59 -9.06
C ALA A 110 -0.85 -5.80 -9.90
N LEU A 111 0.17 -6.48 -10.42
CA LEU A 111 1.21 -5.85 -11.25
C LEU A 111 0.69 -5.33 -12.59
N LEU A 112 -0.29 -6.00 -13.21
CA LEU A 112 -0.95 -5.50 -14.41
C LEU A 112 -1.64 -4.15 -14.19
N ASN A 113 -2.12 -3.92 -12.97
CA ASN A 113 -2.78 -2.69 -12.55
C ASN A 113 -1.85 -1.70 -11.82
N GLY A 114 -0.52 -1.91 -11.90
CA GLY A 114 0.47 -1.00 -11.33
C GLY A 114 0.63 -1.09 -9.81
N THR A 115 -0.03 -2.02 -9.12
CA THR A 115 0.15 -2.25 -7.69
C THR A 115 1.41 -3.07 -7.46
N THR A 116 2.40 -2.48 -6.78
CA THR A 116 3.71 -3.09 -6.52
C THR A 116 3.88 -3.52 -5.06
N THR A 117 3.00 -3.05 -4.18
CA THR A 117 3.06 -3.32 -2.75
C THR A 117 1.64 -3.44 -2.19
N ILE A 118 1.43 -4.40 -1.30
CA ILE A 118 0.16 -4.58 -0.60
C ILE A 118 0.37 -4.81 0.90
N PHE A 119 -0.63 -4.43 1.69
CA PHE A 119 -0.78 -4.77 3.10
C PHE A 119 -1.98 -5.69 3.23
N CYS A 120 -1.72 -6.98 3.34
CA CYS A 120 -2.75 -8.03 3.42
C CYS A 120 -3.11 -8.32 4.88
N ASP A 121 -4.40 -8.41 5.16
CA ASP A 121 -4.92 -8.98 6.41
C ASP A 121 -5.47 -10.38 6.12
N SER A 122 -4.81 -11.41 6.63
CA SER A 122 -5.14 -12.81 6.35
C SER A 122 -6.02 -13.42 7.45
N HIS A 123 -7.11 -12.74 7.82
CA HIS A 123 -7.96 -13.21 8.91
C HIS A 123 -8.85 -14.40 8.52
N GLU A 124 -9.22 -14.55 7.24
CA GLU A 124 -10.04 -15.67 6.78
C GLU A 124 -9.28 -17.00 6.92
N ILE A 125 -8.04 -17.07 6.42
CA ILE A 125 -7.23 -18.29 6.57
C ILE A 125 -6.87 -18.54 8.04
N GLY A 126 -6.64 -17.48 8.81
CA GLY A 126 -6.44 -17.55 10.26
C GLY A 126 -7.68 -18.10 10.99
N ASN A 127 -8.87 -17.68 10.58
CA ASN A 127 -10.14 -18.15 11.13
C ASN A 127 -10.38 -19.65 10.85
N VAL A 128 -9.92 -20.15 9.71
CA VAL A 128 -10.06 -21.56 9.30
C VAL A 128 -8.96 -22.44 9.89
N SER A 129 -7.70 -21.99 9.85
CA SER A 129 -6.51 -22.82 10.11
C SER A 129 -5.58 -22.27 11.18
N ASP A 130 -6.05 -21.34 12.03
CA ASP A 130 -5.26 -20.76 13.12
C ASP A 130 -3.93 -20.13 12.65
N VAL A 131 -2.93 -20.14 13.50
CA VAL A 131 -1.57 -19.66 13.24
C VAL A 131 -0.94 -20.35 12.03
N GLU A 132 -1.19 -21.65 11.84
CA GLU A 132 -0.65 -22.40 10.70
C GLU A 132 -1.10 -21.82 9.36
N GLY A 133 -2.36 -21.39 9.24
CA GLY A 133 -2.89 -20.75 8.04
C GLY A 133 -2.22 -19.41 7.75
N ILE A 134 -2.01 -18.59 8.77
CA ILE A 134 -1.30 -17.30 8.67
C ILE A 134 0.14 -17.53 8.21
N GLU A 135 0.83 -18.50 8.81
CA GLU A 135 2.22 -18.84 8.44
C GLU A 135 2.31 -19.38 7.02
N TRP A 136 1.36 -20.20 6.60
CA TRP A 136 1.29 -20.68 5.22
C TRP A 136 1.13 -19.52 4.21
N MET A 137 0.24 -18.57 4.50
CA MET A 137 0.08 -17.38 3.67
C MET A 137 1.38 -16.57 3.56
N LEU A 138 2.08 -16.37 4.67
CA LEU A 138 3.36 -15.67 4.68
C LEU A 138 4.44 -16.39 3.85
N GLU A 139 4.50 -17.73 3.93
CA GLU A 139 5.43 -18.53 3.13
C GLU A 139 5.14 -18.44 1.61
N ASP A 140 3.87 -18.46 1.22
CA ASP A 140 3.45 -18.28 -0.17
C ASP A 140 3.78 -16.86 -0.65
N CYS A 141 3.43 -15.84 0.12
CA CYS A 141 3.70 -14.43 -0.20
C CYS A 141 5.19 -14.12 -0.42
N ARG A 142 6.10 -14.80 0.27
CA ARG A 142 7.56 -14.66 0.05
C ARG A 142 8.03 -15.06 -1.34
N GLN A 143 7.24 -15.83 -2.07
CA GLN A 143 7.57 -16.28 -3.43
C GLN A 143 6.95 -15.38 -4.51
N ALA A 144 6.02 -14.52 -4.14
CA ALA A 144 5.34 -13.62 -5.06
C ALA A 144 6.29 -12.54 -5.60
N PRO A 145 6.17 -12.16 -6.88
CA PRO A 145 6.87 -11.03 -7.47
C PRO A 145 6.19 -9.70 -7.08
N LEU A 146 5.99 -9.48 -5.79
CA LEU A 146 5.28 -8.33 -5.22
C LEU A 146 5.84 -8.07 -3.83
N SER A 147 5.87 -6.82 -3.38
CA SER A 147 6.15 -6.52 -1.98
C SER A 147 4.88 -6.73 -1.16
N ILE A 148 4.81 -7.87 -0.47
CA ILE A 148 3.66 -8.22 0.38
C ILE A 148 4.06 -8.08 1.84
N PHE A 149 3.40 -7.18 2.54
CA PHE A 149 3.45 -7.06 3.99
C PHE A 149 2.15 -7.59 4.57
N LEU A 150 2.22 -8.16 5.75
CA LEU A 150 1.05 -8.61 6.47
C LEU A 150 0.74 -7.63 7.61
N THR A 151 -0.53 -7.28 7.75
CA THR A 151 -1.09 -6.81 9.01
C THR A 151 -1.63 -8.04 9.72
N LEU A 152 -1.12 -8.33 10.93
CA LEU A 152 -1.50 -9.54 11.66
C LEU A 152 -3.02 -9.55 11.88
N PRO A 153 -3.74 -10.61 11.51
CA PRO A 153 -5.15 -10.72 11.83
C PRO A 153 -5.45 -10.38 13.27
N SER A 154 -6.36 -9.46 13.51
CA SER A 154 -6.57 -8.89 14.84
C SER A 154 -7.64 -9.59 15.65
N THR A 155 -8.55 -10.29 14.96
CA THR A 155 -9.77 -10.85 15.54
C THR A 155 -10.04 -12.19 14.89
N ILE A 156 -9.67 -13.26 15.59
CA ILE A 156 -9.93 -14.66 15.22
C ILE A 156 -10.52 -15.35 16.45
N PRO A 157 -11.77 -15.80 16.39
CA PRO A 157 -12.76 -15.55 15.34
C PRO A 157 -13.15 -14.05 15.24
N ALA A 158 -13.74 -13.66 14.10
CA ALA A 158 -14.15 -12.27 13.85
C ALA A 158 -15.22 -11.79 14.85
N THR A 159 -16.03 -12.70 15.39
CA THR A 159 -17.00 -12.44 16.44
C THR A 159 -16.68 -13.26 17.70
N ASN A 160 -17.43 -14.33 17.94
CA ASN A 160 -17.22 -15.25 19.06
C ASN A 160 -17.80 -16.64 18.76
N ASP A 161 -17.44 -17.63 19.56
CA ASP A 161 -17.81 -19.05 19.40
C ASP A 161 -19.32 -19.33 19.40
N THR A 162 -20.15 -18.38 19.83
CA THR A 162 -21.61 -18.52 19.81
C THR A 162 -22.23 -18.07 18.48
N LEU A 163 -21.53 -17.24 17.72
CA LEU A 163 -22.03 -16.66 16.48
C LEU A 163 -21.39 -17.29 15.25
N GLU A 164 -20.18 -17.82 15.36
CA GLU A 164 -19.50 -18.47 14.24
C GLU A 164 -18.72 -19.71 14.68
N THR A 165 -18.52 -20.63 13.73
CA THR A 165 -17.66 -21.80 13.90
C THR A 165 -16.30 -21.49 13.31
N ALA A 166 -15.31 -21.25 14.17
CA ALA A 166 -13.93 -20.97 13.78
C ALA A 166 -13.04 -22.20 14.03
N GLY A 167 -12.03 -22.36 13.19
CA GLY A 167 -10.96 -23.35 13.36
C GLY A 167 -9.77 -22.79 14.15
N GLY A 168 -9.69 -21.47 14.29
CA GLY A 168 -8.59 -20.77 14.93
C GLY A 168 -9.00 -19.84 16.07
N SER A 169 -7.99 -19.35 16.78
CA SER A 169 -8.14 -18.29 17.79
C SER A 169 -6.85 -17.49 17.87
N LEU A 170 -6.93 -16.20 18.16
CA LEU A 170 -5.75 -15.37 18.38
C LEU A 170 -5.80 -14.71 19.75
N ASP A 171 -4.68 -14.76 20.46
CA ASP A 171 -4.43 -14.04 21.70
C ASP A 171 -3.09 -13.29 21.63
N ALA A 172 -2.78 -12.51 22.66
CA ALA A 172 -1.53 -11.73 22.71
C ALA A 172 -0.27 -12.61 22.70
N ILE A 173 -0.34 -13.86 23.19
CA ILE A 173 0.83 -14.78 23.19
C ILE A 173 1.12 -15.29 21.78
N LYS A 174 0.08 -15.70 21.05
CA LYS A 174 0.20 -16.11 19.64
C LYS A 174 0.65 -14.92 18.78
N ALA A 175 0.07 -13.74 18.97
CA ALA A 175 0.46 -12.51 18.29
C ALA A 175 1.95 -12.18 18.51
N SER A 176 2.41 -12.23 19.76
CA SER A 176 3.84 -12.01 20.10
C SER A 176 4.77 -12.94 19.33
N LYS A 177 4.46 -14.24 19.30
CA LYS A 177 5.27 -15.25 18.60
C LYS A 177 5.34 -15.01 17.10
N LEU A 178 4.21 -14.61 16.48
CA LEU A 178 4.15 -14.30 15.05
C LEU A 178 4.98 -13.07 14.72
N TYR A 179 4.86 -11.99 15.47
CA TYR A 179 5.71 -10.79 15.30
C TYR A 179 7.20 -11.10 15.43
N ASP A 180 7.59 -11.93 16.39
CA ASP A 180 9.00 -12.28 16.61
C ASP A 180 9.56 -13.18 15.49
N LYS A 181 8.72 -13.99 14.85
CA LYS A 181 9.11 -14.94 13.79
C LYS A 181 9.10 -14.32 12.40
N TRP A 182 8.17 -13.40 12.13
CA TRP A 182 7.87 -12.93 10.78
C TRP A 182 8.04 -11.41 10.65
N PRO A 183 9.19 -10.93 10.14
CA PRO A 183 9.45 -9.49 9.98
C PRO A 183 8.55 -8.82 8.91
N GLU A 184 7.87 -9.60 8.08
CA GLU A 184 6.88 -9.12 7.12
C GLU A 184 5.59 -8.64 7.79
N ILE A 185 5.36 -9.01 9.06
CA ILE A 185 4.21 -8.53 9.83
C ILE A 185 4.56 -7.16 10.40
N ILE A 186 3.99 -6.10 9.84
CA ILE A 186 4.34 -4.72 10.16
C ILE A 186 3.18 -3.89 10.74
N GLY A 187 2.14 -4.55 11.21
CA GLY A 187 0.99 -3.93 11.86
C GLY A 187 0.02 -4.96 12.41
N LEU A 188 -0.97 -4.52 13.15
CA LEU A 188 -2.17 -5.30 13.47
C LEU A 188 -3.22 -5.02 12.40
N GLY A 189 -3.89 -6.05 11.93
CA GLY A 189 -4.98 -5.97 10.96
C GLY A 189 -6.23 -5.29 11.49
N GLU A 190 -7.24 -5.25 10.67
CA GLU A 190 -8.49 -4.56 11.00
C GLU A 190 -9.12 -5.09 12.30
N LYS A 191 -9.32 -4.21 13.27
CA LYS A 191 -9.89 -4.56 14.58
C LYS A 191 -11.40 -4.57 14.49
N MET A 192 -11.98 -5.71 14.02
CA MET A 192 -13.40 -5.86 13.74
C MET A 192 -14.30 -5.90 14.99
N ASP A 193 -13.78 -6.39 16.11
CA ASP A 193 -14.51 -6.49 17.39
C ASP A 193 -14.58 -5.12 18.14
N PHE A 194 -14.88 -4.05 17.38
CA PHE A 194 -14.86 -2.68 17.87
C PHE A 194 -15.76 -2.45 19.09
N VAL A 195 -16.85 -3.22 19.22
CA VAL A 195 -17.72 -3.14 20.39
C VAL A 195 -17.00 -3.63 21.64
N SER A 196 -16.27 -4.75 21.56
CA SER A 196 -15.44 -5.27 22.65
C SER A 196 -14.28 -4.32 23.00
N VAL A 197 -13.67 -3.71 21.99
CA VAL A 197 -12.65 -2.67 22.20
C VAL A 197 -13.25 -1.47 22.96
N CYS A 198 -14.41 -0.98 22.55
CA CYS A 198 -15.07 0.16 23.20
C CYS A 198 -15.60 -0.17 24.60
N ASN A 199 -15.87 -1.44 24.89
CA ASN A 199 -16.24 -1.92 26.24
C ASN A 199 -15.02 -2.14 27.15
N ALA A 200 -13.81 -1.97 26.63
CA ALA A 200 -12.55 -2.22 27.33
C ALA A 200 -12.36 -3.68 27.76
N ASP A 201 -12.80 -4.64 26.92
CA ASP A 201 -12.62 -6.06 27.16
C ASP A 201 -11.11 -6.44 27.12
N ASP A 202 -10.68 -7.38 27.97
CA ASP A 202 -9.26 -7.71 28.16
C ASP A 202 -8.59 -8.29 26.90
N LEU A 203 -9.26 -9.16 26.16
CA LEU A 203 -8.68 -9.84 25.00
C LEU A 203 -8.25 -8.89 23.90
N PRO A 204 -9.14 -8.03 23.33
CA PRO A 204 -8.74 -7.10 22.27
C PRO A 204 -7.66 -6.13 22.74
N HIS A 205 -7.75 -5.62 23.97
CA HIS A 205 -6.75 -4.68 24.50
C HIS A 205 -5.39 -5.33 24.73
N SER A 206 -5.33 -6.61 25.10
CA SER A 206 -4.06 -7.34 25.25
C SER A 206 -3.32 -7.50 23.91
N ILE A 207 -4.05 -7.76 22.81
CA ILE A 207 -3.48 -7.86 21.45
C ILE A 207 -3.03 -6.48 20.95
N ILE A 208 -3.84 -5.45 21.13
CA ILE A 208 -3.47 -4.05 20.81
C ILE A 208 -2.20 -3.65 21.57
N ALA A 209 -2.14 -3.90 22.86
CA ALA A 209 -0.98 -3.58 23.69
C ALA A 209 0.29 -4.29 23.22
N GLU A 210 0.19 -5.56 22.80
CA GLU A 210 1.33 -6.34 22.30
C GLU A 210 1.87 -5.77 20.98
N THR A 211 0.99 -5.26 20.11
CA THR A 211 1.34 -4.57 18.88
C THR A 211 2.03 -3.22 19.17
N LEU A 212 1.43 -2.41 20.03
CA LEU A 212 1.94 -1.07 20.37
C LEU A 212 3.31 -1.12 21.07
N LYS A 213 3.59 -2.14 21.90
CA LYS A 213 4.93 -2.35 22.51
C LYS A 213 6.04 -2.49 21.45
N ARG A 214 5.72 -2.93 20.25
CA ARG A 214 6.64 -3.07 19.12
C ARG A 214 6.69 -1.81 18.24
N ASN A 215 5.98 -0.76 18.63
CA ASN A 215 5.84 0.46 17.85
C ASN A 215 5.24 0.19 16.44
N LEU A 216 4.36 -0.80 16.35
CA LEU A 216 3.63 -1.14 15.14
C LEU A 216 2.25 -0.47 15.14
N PRO A 217 1.72 -0.11 13.96
CA PRO A 217 0.39 0.46 13.84
C PRO A 217 -0.71 -0.57 14.06
N VAL A 218 -1.86 -0.08 14.51
CA VAL A 218 -3.10 -0.87 14.68
C VAL A 218 -4.11 -0.35 13.68
N SER A 219 -4.54 -1.21 12.76
CA SER A 219 -5.59 -0.92 11.79
C SER A 219 -6.97 -1.19 12.37
N GLY A 220 -7.97 -0.55 11.79
CA GLY A 220 -9.31 -0.57 12.35
C GLY A 220 -10.43 -0.80 11.34
N HIS A 221 -11.57 -1.18 11.92
CA HIS A 221 -12.82 -1.48 11.26
C HIS A 221 -13.95 -1.04 12.19
N VAL A 222 -14.45 0.18 12.05
CA VAL A 222 -15.42 0.74 13.00
C VAL A 222 -16.64 1.33 12.28
N PHE A 223 -17.80 0.96 12.75
CA PHE A 223 -19.09 1.55 12.37
C PHE A 223 -19.70 2.32 13.54
N GLY A 224 -20.44 3.37 13.21
CA GLY A 224 -21.17 4.16 14.20
C GLY A 224 -20.34 5.27 14.82
N ARG A 225 -20.86 6.48 14.73
CA ARG A 225 -20.20 7.70 15.23
C ARG A 225 -19.98 7.68 16.75
N GLU A 226 -20.84 7.01 17.48
CA GLU A 226 -20.79 6.85 18.93
C GLU A 226 -19.56 6.09 19.42
N PHE A 227 -18.96 5.25 18.59
CA PHE A 227 -17.79 4.43 18.93
C PHE A 227 -16.46 5.17 18.66
N VAL A 228 -16.43 6.18 17.79
CA VAL A 228 -15.21 6.82 17.28
C VAL A 228 -14.24 7.22 18.39
N ALA A 229 -14.71 7.89 19.42
CA ALA A 229 -13.84 8.41 20.48
C ALA A 229 -13.19 7.29 21.29
N ALA A 230 -13.96 6.28 21.71
CA ALA A 230 -13.46 5.17 22.50
C ALA A 230 -12.52 4.29 21.67
N TYR A 231 -12.88 4.06 20.40
CA TYR A 231 -12.09 3.25 19.48
C TYR A 231 -10.73 3.90 19.15
N ALA A 232 -10.71 5.20 18.84
CA ALA A 232 -9.47 5.93 18.63
C ALA A 232 -8.59 5.97 19.89
N ALA A 233 -9.20 6.10 21.08
CA ALA A 233 -8.49 6.11 22.35
C ALA A 233 -7.80 4.77 22.68
N SER A 234 -8.22 3.66 22.07
CA SER A 234 -7.59 2.35 22.27
C SER A 234 -6.23 2.22 21.59
N GLY A 235 -5.86 3.16 20.71
CA GLY A 235 -4.63 3.11 19.92
C GLY A 235 -4.83 2.65 18.48
N VAL A 236 -6.06 2.39 18.05
CA VAL A 236 -6.40 2.19 16.64
C VAL A 236 -6.19 3.49 15.88
N THR A 237 -5.59 3.43 14.70
CA THR A 237 -5.10 4.62 14.00
C THR A 237 -5.62 4.80 12.59
N ASP A 238 -6.43 3.88 12.08
CA ASP A 238 -7.11 4.02 10.77
C ASP A 238 -8.46 3.28 10.74
N THR A 239 -9.17 3.46 9.64
CA THR A 239 -10.31 2.63 9.24
C THR A 239 -10.59 2.80 7.76
N HIS A 240 -11.13 1.76 7.13
CA HIS A 240 -11.62 1.76 5.74
C HIS A 240 -13.17 1.85 5.67
N GLU A 241 -13.86 1.92 6.81
CA GLU A 241 -15.32 1.96 6.91
C GLU A 241 -15.92 3.37 6.90
N ALA A 242 -15.22 4.32 6.28
CA ALA A 242 -15.71 5.66 6.08
C ALA A 242 -16.76 5.71 4.96
N GLU A 243 -18.03 5.60 5.29
CA GLU A 243 -19.13 5.46 4.32
C GLU A 243 -19.73 6.78 3.86
N GLU A 244 -19.71 7.80 4.71
CA GLU A 244 -20.32 9.10 4.44
C GLU A 244 -19.45 10.27 4.92
N LYS A 245 -19.69 11.45 4.35
CA LYS A 245 -18.90 12.65 4.57
C LYS A 245 -18.79 13.07 6.06
N LEU A 246 -19.89 13.06 6.80
CA LEU A 246 -19.90 13.48 8.22
C LEU A 246 -19.15 12.49 9.09
N PHE A 247 -19.38 11.21 8.88
CA PHE A 247 -18.65 10.17 9.61
C PHE A 247 -17.15 10.20 9.28
N THR A 248 -16.81 10.36 8.02
CA THR A 248 -15.41 10.51 7.58
C THR A 248 -14.73 11.71 8.26
N ASN A 249 -15.45 12.83 8.40
CA ASN A 249 -14.92 14.00 9.11
C ASN A 249 -14.67 13.73 10.60
N ASP A 250 -15.61 13.08 11.28
CA ASP A 250 -15.45 12.73 12.69
C ASP A 250 -14.25 11.81 12.93
N LEU A 251 -14.04 10.84 12.05
CA LEU A 251 -12.88 9.94 12.08
C LEU A 251 -11.56 10.71 11.91
N LEU A 252 -11.49 11.64 10.94
CA LEU A 252 -10.32 12.49 10.72
C LEU A 252 -10.05 13.40 11.92
N ASP A 253 -11.10 14.03 12.49
CA ASP A 253 -10.99 14.90 13.68
C ASP A 253 -10.54 14.11 14.92
N ALA A 254 -10.88 12.81 15.00
CA ALA A 254 -10.37 11.91 16.02
C ALA A 254 -8.90 11.49 15.78
N GLY A 255 -8.31 11.88 14.65
CA GLY A 255 -6.91 11.60 14.31
C GLY A 255 -6.65 10.30 13.57
N LEU A 256 -7.69 9.61 13.10
CA LEU A 256 -7.52 8.39 12.32
C LEU A 256 -7.08 8.69 10.88
N TRP A 257 -6.39 7.75 10.28
CA TRP A 257 -6.24 7.68 8.83
C TRP A 257 -7.52 7.09 8.23
N ILE A 258 -7.86 7.53 7.03
CA ILE A 258 -9.01 7.02 6.28
C ILE A 258 -8.49 6.29 5.04
N PHE A 259 -8.92 5.05 4.86
CA PHE A 259 -8.69 4.32 3.63
C PHE A 259 -10.01 4.31 2.85
N LEU A 260 -10.08 5.13 1.80
CA LEU A 260 -11.27 5.24 0.96
C LEU A 260 -11.40 3.98 0.11
N ARG A 261 -12.41 3.20 0.40
CA ARG A 261 -12.68 1.93 -0.26
C ARG A 261 -13.44 2.16 -1.57
N GLY A 262 -12.84 1.75 -2.67
CA GLY A 262 -13.45 1.82 -3.99
C GLY A 262 -13.83 0.44 -4.49
N GLY A 263 -15.09 0.08 -4.44
CA GLY A 263 -15.63 -1.14 -5.05
C GLY A 263 -15.68 -1.08 -6.57
N ASN A 264 -16.08 -2.17 -7.22
CA ASN A 264 -16.42 -2.15 -8.64
C ASN A 264 -17.76 -1.41 -8.87
N PRO A 265 -18.15 -1.09 -10.11
CA PRO A 265 -19.40 -0.37 -10.38
C PRO A 265 -20.68 -1.08 -9.90
N LYS A 266 -20.62 -2.36 -9.58
CA LYS A 266 -21.78 -3.20 -9.24
C LYS A 266 -21.85 -3.55 -7.75
N THR A 267 -20.77 -3.39 -7.00
CA THR A 267 -20.75 -3.79 -5.58
C THR A 267 -21.15 -2.66 -4.65
N PRO A 268 -21.84 -2.98 -3.53
CA PRO A 268 -22.27 -1.98 -2.54
C PRO A 268 -21.11 -1.34 -1.75
N TRP A 269 -19.90 -1.87 -1.83
CA TRP A 269 -18.70 -1.40 -1.12
C TRP A 269 -18.13 -0.07 -1.63
N ASN A 270 -18.78 0.55 -2.59
CA ASN A 270 -18.30 1.79 -3.21
C ASN A 270 -18.61 3.01 -2.33
N SER A 271 -17.97 3.10 -1.16
CA SER A 271 -18.14 4.21 -0.22
C SER A 271 -17.39 5.47 -0.63
N ILE A 272 -16.38 5.36 -1.51
CA ILE A 272 -15.53 6.49 -1.91
C ILE A 272 -16.32 7.71 -2.37
N LYS A 273 -17.46 7.53 -3.09
CA LYS A 273 -18.26 8.63 -3.65
C LYS A 273 -18.78 9.61 -2.61
N GLU A 274 -19.16 9.12 -1.44
CA GLU A 274 -19.68 9.95 -0.37
C GLU A 274 -18.59 10.40 0.60
N ALA A 275 -17.70 9.50 0.98
CA ALA A 275 -16.61 9.80 1.91
C ALA A 275 -15.63 10.85 1.36
N ILE A 276 -15.29 10.82 0.07
CA ILE A 276 -14.36 11.77 -0.56
C ILE A 276 -14.86 13.24 -0.52
N LYS A 277 -16.15 13.45 -0.29
CA LYS A 277 -16.72 14.79 -0.12
C LYS A 277 -16.15 15.54 1.08
N VAL A 278 -15.56 14.85 2.04
CA VAL A 278 -14.79 15.50 3.11
C VAL A 278 -13.67 16.36 2.54
N ILE A 279 -13.04 15.94 1.45
CA ILE A 279 -11.98 16.71 0.76
C ILE A 279 -12.61 17.79 -0.13
N THR A 280 -13.56 17.41 -1.00
CA THR A 280 -14.08 18.28 -2.06
C THR A 280 -15.04 19.36 -1.52
N GLU A 281 -15.81 19.07 -0.48
CA GLU A 281 -16.76 20.01 0.11
C GLU A 281 -16.27 20.64 1.42
N PHE A 282 -15.76 19.83 2.39
CA PHE A 282 -15.29 20.32 3.68
C PHE A 282 -13.84 20.85 3.66
N LYS A 283 -13.12 20.62 2.55
CA LYS A 283 -11.72 21.04 2.38
C LYS A 283 -10.75 20.40 3.40
N ALA A 284 -11.06 19.20 3.86
CA ALA A 284 -10.14 18.45 4.72
C ALA A 284 -8.81 18.19 3.99
N SER A 285 -7.73 18.12 4.76
CA SER A 285 -6.41 17.76 4.24
C SER A 285 -6.37 16.29 3.81
N THR A 286 -5.76 16.02 2.68
CA THR A 286 -5.56 14.65 2.17
C THR A 286 -4.45 13.87 2.88
N LYS A 287 -3.67 14.51 3.77
CA LYS A 287 -2.46 13.95 4.39
C LYS A 287 -2.66 12.64 5.15
N ARG A 288 -3.89 12.37 5.61
CA ARG A 288 -4.27 11.14 6.32
C ARG A 288 -5.34 10.36 5.56
N ILE A 289 -5.36 10.49 4.25
CA ILE A 289 -6.35 9.80 3.41
C ILE A 289 -5.59 8.96 2.38
N CYS A 290 -5.87 7.67 2.36
CA CYS A 290 -5.43 6.71 1.36
C CYS A 290 -6.63 6.21 0.55
N VAL A 291 -6.36 5.46 -0.51
CA VAL A 291 -7.35 4.62 -1.21
C VAL A 291 -6.95 3.16 -1.03
N CYS A 292 -7.92 2.25 -0.97
CA CYS A 292 -7.72 0.81 -0.85
C CYS A 292 -8.72 0.04 -1.69
N THR A 293 -8.43 -1.25 -1.91
CA THR A 293 -9.36 -2.13 -2.62
C THR A 293 -10.25 -2.91 -1.67
N ASP A 294 -9.75 -3.31 -0.50
CA ASP A 294 -10.44 -4.19 0.40
C ASP A 294 -10.74 -5.55 -0.27
N ASP A 295 -11.91 -6.13 -0.09
CA ASP A 295 -12.31 -7.38 -0.73
C ASP A 295 -12.41 -7.24 -2.25
N ARG A 296 -11.73 -8.13 -2.97
CA ARG A 296 -11.81 -8.27 -4.43
C ARG A 296 -11.90 -9.74 -4.81
N ASP A 297 -12.93 -10.09 -5.58
CA ASP A 297 -12.87 -11.36 -6.29
C ASP A 297 -11.87 -11.29 -7.48
N ALA A 298 -11.55 -12.44 -8.05
CA ALA A 298 -10.56 -12.52 -9.12
C ALA A 298 -10.91 -11.67 -10.34
N ASP A 299 -12.18 -11.68 -10.78
CA ASP A 299 -12.63 -10.90 -11.95
C ASP A 299 -12.52 -9.40 -11.69
N ASP A 300 -12.90 -8.97 -10.48
CA ASP A 300 -12.81 -7.57 -10.07
C ASP A 300 -11.36 -7.11 -9.95
N LEU A 301 -10.46 -7.94 -9.44
CA LEU A 301 -9.06 -7.61 -9.31
C LEU A 301 -8.40 -7.29 -10.66
N PHE A 302 -8.69 -8.07 -11.72
CA PHE A 302 -8.16 -7.82 -13.05
C PHE A 302 -8.73 -6.57 -13.72
N ASN A 303 -9.97 -6.21 -13.44
CA ASN A 303 -10.69 -5.12 -14.10
C ASN A 303 -10.73 -3.82 -13.30
N PHE A 304 -10.70 -3.91 -11.98
CA PHE A 304 -10.95 -2.82 -11.04
C PHE A 304 -9.94 -2.86 -9.88
N GLY A 305 -8.65 -2.89 -10.17
CA GLY A 305 -7.58 -2.86 -9.18
C GLY A 305 -7.43 -1.50 -8.49
N LEU A 306 -6.34 -1.31 -7.75
CA LEU A 306 -6.12 -0.06 -7.02
C LEU A 306 -5.99 1.17 -7.95
N ASP A 307 -5.47 0.99 -9.16
CA ASP A 307 -5.43 2.03 -10.20
C ASP A 307 -6.83 2.54 -10.56
N TRP A 308 -7.82 1.66 -10.58
CA TRP A 308 -9.23 2.02 -10.76
C TRP A 308 -9.72 2.92 -9.61
N VAL A 309 -9.38 2.61 -8.37
CA VAL A 309 -9.78 3.43 -7.21
C VAL A 309 -9.12 4.81 -7.26
N VAL A 310 -7.85 4.88 -7.67
CA VAL A 310 -7.14 6.15 -7.90
C VAL A 310 -7.81 6.98 -8.99
N ARG A 311 -8.20 6.35 -10.11
CA ARG A 311 -8.96 7.06 -11.17
C ARG A 311 -10.31 7.55 -10.68
N GLN A 312 -11.04 6.75 -9.89
CA GLN A 312 -12.30 7.20 -9.27
C GLN A 312 -12.08 8.46 -8.40
N ALA A 313 -11.02 8.48 -7.58
CA ALA A 313 -10.69 9.67 -6.78
C ALA A 313 -10.45 10.90 -7.67
N ASN A 314 -9.74 10.72 -8.80
CA ASN A 314 -9.51 11.79 -9.76
C ASN A 314 -10.83 12.26 -10.42
N ASP A 315 -11.68 11.35 -10.86
CA ASP A 315 -12.97 11.66 -11.49
C ASP A 315 -13.93 12.37 -10.52
N LEU A 316 -13.79 12.12 -9.23
CA LEU A 316 -14.55 12.77 -8.15
C LEU A 316 -13.95 14.13 -7.72
N GLY A 317 -12.94 14.63 -8.44
CA GLY A 317 -12.44 16.00 -8.30
C GLY A 317 -11.13 16.16 -7.51
N ILE A 318 -10.44 15.07 -7.19
CA ILE A 318 -9.08 15.14 -6.64
C ILE A 318 -8.10 15.29 -7.82
N ASN A 319 -7.11 16.18 -7.70
CA ASN A 319 -6.12 16.29 -8.76
C ASN A 319 -5.31 14.99 -8.92
N LYS A 320 -4.79 14.75 -10.12
CA LYS A 320 -4.11 13.49 -10.48
C LYS A 320 -2.96 13.11 -9.57
N THR A 321 -2.14 14.07 -9.19
CA THR A 321 -0.95 13.84 -8.37
C THR A 321 -1.33 13.50 -6.94
N THR A 322 -2.30 14.19 -6.37
CA THR A 322 -2.84 13.87 -5.05
C THR A 322 -3.57 12.54 -5.04
N ALA A 323 -4.40 12.25 -6.06
CA ALA A 323 -5.09 10.95 -6.17
C ALA A 323 -4.08 9.80 -6.23
N TRP A 324 -3.01 9.96 -7.02
CA TRP A 324 -1.93 8.97 -7.05
C TRP A 324 -1.18 8.86 -5.72
N SER A 325 -0.95 10.00 -5.04
CA SER A 325 -0.30 10.01 -3.71
C SER A 325 -1.13 9.27 -2.66
N MET A 326 -2.46 9.33 -2.75
CA MET A 326 -3.36 8.58 -1.87
C MET A 326 -3.25 7.06 -2.05
N GLY A 327 -2.80 6.58 -3.21
CA GLY A 327 -2.51 5.17 -3.49
C GLY A 327 -1.01 4.83 -3.50
N SER A 328 -0.11 5.70 -3.02
CA SER A 328 1.32 5.45 -3.05
C SER A 328 2.07 6.03 -1.85
N LEU A 329 2.36 7.34 -1.81
CA LEU A 329 3.14 7.96 -0.73
C LEU A 329 2.38 7.96 0.60
N HIS A 330 1.07 8.19 0.59
CA HIS A 330 0.29 8.24 1.82
C HIS A 330 0.28 6.88 2.54
N PRO A 331 -0.04 5.73 1.90
CA PRO A 331 0.08 4.44 2.55
C PRO A 331 1.51 4.12 2.97
N ALA A 332 2.53 4.48 2.17
CA ALA A 332 3.92 4.29 2.57
C ALA A 332 4.26 5.06 3.86
N THR A 333 3.77 6.30 3.99
CA THR A 333 3.93 7.11 5.20
C THR A 333 3.17 6.52 6.40
N ARG A 334 1.95 6.04 6.16
CA ARG A 334 1.12 5.42 7.21
C ARG A 334 1.82 4.23 7.86
N TYR A 335 2.53 3.43 7.07
CA TYR A 335 3.23 2.23 7.53
C TYR A 335 4.74 2.43 7.77
N ASN A 336 5.24 3.69 7.72
CA ASN A 336 6.65 4.04 7.94
C ASN A 336 7.64 3.37 6.96
N ILE A 337 7.20 3.09 5.73
CA ILE A 337 8.04 2.52 4.66
C ILE A 337 8.41 3.53 3.57
N ASP A 338 8.05 4.80 3.73
CA ASP A 338 8.28 5.89 2.76
C ASP A 338 9.76 6.21 2.51
N ARG A 339 10.66 5.63 3.29
CA ARG A 339 12.11 5.65 3.02
C ARG A 339 12.49 4.88 1.77
N ASP A 340 11.71 3.85 1.40
CA ASP A 340 11.97 2.97 0.27
C ASP A 340 10.85 3.03 -0.79
N TYR A 341 9.61 3.27 -0.40
CA TYR A 341 8.41 3.11 -1.22
C TYR A 341 7.62 4.40 -1.42
N GLY A 342 6.69 4.40 -2.37
CA GLY A 342 5.63 5.41 -2.53
C GLY A 342 6.02 6.68 -3.27
N ALA A 343 7.29 6.82 -3.70
CA ALA A 343 7.75 8.00 -4.43
C ALA A 343 8.90 7.69 -5.38
N LEU A 344 9.03 8.46 -6.47
CA LEU A 344 10.17 8.40 -7.39
C LEU A 344 11.31 9.30 -6.91
N GLY A 345 11.73 9.10 -5.65
CA GLY A 345 12.83 9.82 -5.05
C GLY A 345 14.17 9.11 -5.23
N HIS A 346 15.28 9.88 -5.14
CA HIS A 346 16.62 9.31 -5.15
C HIS A 346 16.78 8.31 -3.99
N SER A 347 17.48 7.22 -4.23
CA SER A 347 17.68 6.06 -3.33
C SER A 347 16.45 5.18 -3.07
N ARG A 348 15.26 5.57 -3.50
CA ARG A 348 14.04 4.75 -3.39
C ARG A 348 14.12 3.52 -4.29
N ARG A 349 13.36 2.49 -3.97
CA ARG A 349 13.17 1.34 -4.87
C ARG A 349 12.66 1.81 -6.22
N ALA A 350 13.11 1.16 -7.28
CA ALA A 350 12.66 1.46 -8.63
C ALA A 350 11.35 0.69 -8.95
N ASP A 351 10.38 0.78 -8.06
CA ASP A 351 9.02 0.30 -8.28
C ASP A 351 8.25 1.41 -8.99
N ILE A 352 8.14 1.30 -10.31
CA ILE A 352 7.74 2.38 -11.21
C ILE A 352 6.60 1.92 -12.10
N VAL A 353 5.64 2.80 -12.32
CA VAL A 353 4.51 2.56 -13.23
C VAL A 353 4.51 3.60 -14.34
N MET A 354 4.32 3.17 -15.58
CA MET A 354 4.08 4.05 -16.71
C MET A 354 2.58 4.18 -16.95
N VAL A 355 2.10 5.40 -16.93
CA VAL A 355 0.68 5.72 -17.18
C VAL A 355 0.54 6.79 -18.26
N ASP A 356 -0.63 6.84 -18.87
CA ASP A 356 -1.04 7.93 -19.77
C ASP A 356 -1.65 9.12 -18.99
N ASP A 357 -2.17 10.08 -19.73
CA ASP A 357 -2.85 11.26 -19.17
C ASP A 357 -4.17 10.94 -18.45
N ASN A 358 -4.73 9.75 -18.64
CA ASN A 358 -5.93 9.27 -17.94
C ASN A 358 -5.58 8.38 -16.74
N LEU A 359 -4.30 8.28 -16.39
CA LEU A 359 -3.78 7.39 -15.35
C LEU A 359 -4.02 5.89 -15.65
N THR A 360 -4.14 5.54 -16.93
CA THR A 360 -4.21 4.13 -17.35
C THR A 360 -2.82 3.52 -17.31
N VAL A 361 -2.68 2.39 -16.66
CA VAL A 361 -1.40 1.68 -16.53
C VAL A 361 -1.02 0.99 -17.84
N HIS A 362 0.22 1.17 -18.28
CA HIS A 362 0.78 0.55 -19.48
C HIS A 362 1.92 -0.42 -19.15
N ASN A 363 2.80 -0.05 -18.23
CA ASN A 363 3.95 -0.85 -17.82
C ASN A 363 4.20 -0.71 -16.33
N THR A 364 4.70 -1.78 -15.73
CA THR A 364 5.12 -1.81 -14.33
C THR A 364 6.53 -2.38 -14.23
N TRP A 365 7.43 -1.67 -13.58
CA TRP A 365 8.77 -2.13 -13.20
C TRP A 365 8.80 -2.37 -11.70
N LEU A 366 9.31 -3.52 -11.29
CA LEU A 366 9.51 -3.89 -9.90
C LEU A 366 11.01 -4.05 -9.65
N GLY A 367 11.60 -3.06 -8.99
CA GLY A 367 13.04 -3.00 -8.78
C GLY A 367 13.83 -2.63 -10.06
N GLY A 368 13.19 -1.98 -11.03
CA GLY A 368 13.82 -1.48 -12.25
C GLY A 368 13.88 -2.45 -13.42
#